data_cac74ef0314b92ead541c3cc0b56d0ab
#
_entry.id   cac74ef0314b92ead541c3cc0b56d0ab
#
_cell.length_a   1.000
_cell.length_b   1.000
_cell.length_c   1.000
_cell.angle_alpha   90.00
_cell.angle_beta   90.00
_cell.angle_gamma   90.00
#
_symmetry.space_group_name_H-M   'P 1'
#
loop_
_entity.id
_entity.type
_entity.pdbx_description
1 polymer ?
#
loop_
_entity_poly.entity_id
_entity_poly.type
_entity_poly.pdbx_seq_one_letter_code
_entity_poly.pdbx_strand_id
1 'polypeptide(L)'
;MKKTFSLLLTVGCMLIGCGENQKSNQPSESSETASIGSSNSEASKEKQVSDVKVIPIEHATALLEWNDITIYIDPVGGAEAFKGQKQPDLILITDIHGDHLSVETLEALNTSKAKIMAPQAVADKLPDNFTPQIDVLNNGDSKERYGITVEAIPMYNLREEALKFHEKGRGNGYVLNMGGQRIYFSGDTEDIPEMRALKNIDKAFVCMNLPYTMTPGSAAESVLEFKPKQVYPYHYRGRPDVSDVAEFRKLVNFGNPEIEVVQLDWYPKNDF
;
A
#
# COMPACT_ATOMS: atom_id res chain seq x y z
N MET A 1 7.08 47.29 28.51
CA MET A 1 7.00 48.39 27.52
C MET A 1 6.07 47.91 26.40
N LYS A 2 4.91 48.55 26.33
CA LYS A 2 3.85 48.30 25.32
C LYS A 2 4.25 48.98 24.01
N LYS A 3 4.09 48.32 22.87
CA LYS A 3 3.93 49.02 21.59
C LYS A 3 2.83 48.35 20.74
N THR A 4 1.73 49.01 20.70
CA THR A 4 0.59 48.93 19.79
C THR A 4 0.92 49.62 18.46
N PHE A 5 0.51 49.06 17.32
CA PHE A 5 0.27 49.76 16.05
C PHE A 5 -0.70 48.90 15.26
N SER A 6 -1.82 49.27 15.05
CA SER A 6 -2.63 50.26 14.30
C SER A 6 -2.98 49.75 12.91
N LEU A 7 -4.26 49.58 12.73
CA LEU A 7 -5.15 49.31 11.63
C LEU A 7 -5.02 50.32 10.49
N LEU A 8 -5.04 49.91 9.22
CA LEU A 8 -5.46 50.77 8.13
C LEU A 8 -6.39 49.99 7.16
N LEU A 9 -7.60 50.48 7.11
CA LEU A 9 -8.73 50.09 6.26
C LEU A 9 -8.64 50.99 5.01
N THR A 10 -8.73 50.43 3.80
CA THR A 10 -9.07 51.20 2.60
C THR A 10 -10.19 50.55 1.80
N VAL A 11 -11.28 51.24 1.80
CA VAL A 11 -12.50 51.07 0.99
C VAL A 11 -12.27 51.82 -0.33
N GLY A 12 -12.68 51.23 -1.44
CA GLY A 12 -12.66 51.90 -2.75
C GLY A 12 -13.71 51.31 -3.70
N CYS A 13 -14.68 52.15 -4.00
CA CYS A 13 -15.94 52.02 -4.71
C CYS A 13 -15.89 51.57 -6.18
N MET A 14 -16.95 50.87 -6.55
CA MET A 14 -17.87 50.91 -7.69
C MET A 14 -17.45 51.68 -8.97
N LEU A 15 -17.74 51.09 -10.12
CA LEU A 15 -18.53 51.75 -11.20
C LEU A 15 -19.26 50.70 -12.06
N ILE A 16 -20.52 51.01 -12.31
CA ILE A 16 -21.56 50.36 -13.07
C ILE A 16 -21.44 50.85 -14.53
N GLY A 17 -21.73 49.96 -15.49
CA GLY A 17 -21.92 50.36 -16.89
C GLY A 17 -22.91 49.43 -17.60
N CYS A 18 -24.18 49.82 -17.68
CA CYS A 18 -25.20 49.26 -18.55
C CYS A 18 -25.04 49.75 -19.99
N GLY A 19 -25.44 48.92 -20.95
CA GLY A 19 -25.66 49.32 -22.35
C GLY A 19 -26.46 48.28 -23.11
N GLU A 20 -27.76 48.52 -23.24
CA GLU A 20 -28.74 47.85 -24.12
C GLU A 20 -28.56 48.29 -25.59
N ASN A 21 -28.88 47.46 -26.58
CA ASN A 21 -30.02 47.50 -27.52
C ASN A 21 -29.72 46.73 -28.82
N GLN A 22 -30.60 45.88 -29.15
CA GLN A 22 -31.71 45.75 -30.12
C GLN A 22 -31.41 45.22 -31.53
N LYS A 23 -32.12 44.11 -31.84
CA LYS A 23 -32.96 43.70 -32.99
C LYS A 23 -32.48 43.95 -34.46
N SER A 24 -32.51 42.93 -35.33
CA SER A 24 -33.70 42.51 -36.09
C SER A 24 -33.37 41.59 -37.27
N ASN A 25 -34.30 40.61 -37.46
CA ASN A 25 -34.80 40.04 -38.73
C ASN A 25 -34.02 38.96 -39.51
N GLN A 26 -34.69 37.81 -39.55
CA GLN A 26 -34.73 36.78 -40.59
C GLN A 26 -35.41 37.28 -41.90
N PRO A 27 -35.56 36.49 -43.02
CA PRO A 27 -35.07 35.15 -43.37
C PRO A 27 -34.55 35.01 -44.83
N SER A 28 -33.94 33.92 -45.24
CA SER A 28 -34.25 33.20 -46.51
C SER A 28 -33.55 31.87 -46.63
N GLU A 29 -34.30 30.93 -47.14
CA GLU A 29 -33.98 29.52 -47.47
C GLU A 29 -32.88 29.35 -48.53
N SER A 30 -32.11 28.24 -48.46
CA SER A 30 -32.12 27.19 -49.47
C SER A 30 -31.03 26.15 -49.24
N SER A 31 -31.51 24.90 -49.15
CA SER A 31 -31.06 23.64 -49.77
C SER A 31 -29.60 23.13 -49.59
N GLU A 32 -29.59 21.92 -48.99
CA GLU A 32 -28.83 20.73 -49.39
C GLU A 32 -27.30 20.72 -49.42
N THR A 33 -26.68 19.96 -48.51
CA THR A 33 -26.20 18.58 -48.86
C THR A 33 -25.60 17.91 -47.63
N ALA A 34 -25.97 16.62 -47.47
CA ALA A 34 -25.50 15.73 -46.40
C ALA A 34 -23.99 15.46 -46.51
N SER A 35 -23.26 15.58 -45.41
CA SER A 35 -22.02 14.86 -45.20
C SER A 35 -22.04 14.24 -43.79
N ILE A 36 -22.05 12.93 -43.84
CA ILE A 36 -21.98 12.04 -42.64
C ILE A 36 -20.61 12.22 -42.00
N GLY A 37 -20.54 13.03 -40.98
CA GLY A 37 -19.39 13.12 -40.09
C GLY A 37 -19.54 12.05 -39.00
N SER A 38 -18.79 10.95 -39.16
CA SER A 38 -18.65 9.93 -38.14
C SER A 38 -18.02 10.57 -36.89
N SER A 39 -18.82 10.84 -35.88
CA SER A 39 -18.32 11.17 -34.55
C SER A 39 -17.82 9.88 -33.92
N ASN A 40 -16.50 9.61 -34.02
CA ASN A 40 -15.82 8.69 -33.12
C ASN A 40 -15.96 9.23 -31.69
N SER A 41 -16.97 8.78 -30.99
CA SER A 41 -16.98 8.81 -29.55
C SER A 41 -15.93 7.79 -29.08
N GLU A 42 -14.72 8.25 -28.76
CA GLU A 42 -13.84 7.47 -27.89
C GLU A 42 -14.57 7.31 -26.56
N ALA A 43 -15.30 6.21 -26.45
CA ALA A 43 -15.77 5.72 -25.17
C ALA A 43 -14.51 5.49 -24.34
N SER A 44 -14.25 6.35 -23.35
CA SER A 44 -13.31 6.08 -22.29
C SER A 44 -13.70 4.70 -21.70
N LYS A 45 -12.93 3.66 -22.00
CA LYS A 45 -13.06 2.38 -21.31
C LYS A 45 -12.82 2.69 -19.84
N GLU A 46 -13.87 2.76 -19.04
CA GLU A 46 -13.75 2.66 -17.60
C GLU A 46 -12.88 1.45 -17.33
N LYS A 47 -11.70 1.68 -16.75
CA LYS A 47 -10.76 0.63 -16.40
C LYS A 47 -11.45 -0.22 -15.34
N GLN A 48 -11.98 -1.38 -15.76
CA GLN A 48 -12.68 -2.31 -14.87
C GLN A 48 -11.70 -2.65 -13.76
N VAL A 49 -11.97 -2.19 -12.53
CA VAL A 49 -11.16 -2.48 -11.35
C VAL A 49 -11.31 -3.96 -11.08
N SER A 50 -10.31 -4.75 -11.47
CA SER A 50 -10.26 -6.16 -11.10
C SER A 50 -9.79 -6.26 -9.66
N ASP A 51 -10.55 -6.96 -8.82
CA ASP A 51 -10.20 -7.14 -7.42
C ASP A 51 -8.90 -7.93 -7.29
N VAL A 52 -8.06 -7.52 -6.34
CA VAL A 52 -6.82 -8.21 -5.99
C VAL A 52 -7.16 -9.29 -4.97
N LYS A 53 -6.95 -10.55 -5.35
CA LYS A 53 -7.12 -11.68 -4.44
C LYS A 53 -5.93 -11.75 -3.48
N VAL A 54 -6.21 -11.88 -2.20
CA VAL A 54 -5.23 -12.05 -1.14
C VAL A 54 -5.27 -13.49 -0.64
N ILE A 55 -4.10 -14.13 -0.56
CA ILE A 55 -3.95 -15.49 -0.05
C ILE A 55 -2.93 -15.45 1.10
N PRO A 56 -3.36 -15.58 2.36
CA PRO A 56 -2.44 -15.74 3.48
C PRO A 56 -1.74 -17.10 3.38
N ILE A 57 -0.46 -17.16 3.65
CA ILE A 57 0.30 -18.41 3.72
C ILE A 57 0.63 -18.73 5.16
N GLU A 58 1.45 -17.92 5.79
CA GLU A 58 1.79 -18.02 7.20
C GLU A 58 2.47 -16.73 7.67
N HIS A 59 2.11 -16.25 8.86
CA HIS A 59 2.81 -15.19 9.60
C HIS A 59 2.92 -13.88 8.80
N ALA A 60 4.10 -13.57 8.22
CA ALA A 60 4.31 -12.41 7.35
C ALA A 60 4.13 -12.74 5.86
N THR A 61 4.06 -14.02 5.50
CA THR A 61 4.05 -14.49 4.12
C THR A 61 2.65 -14.43 3.52
N ALA A 62 2.51 -13.72 2.41
CA ALA A 62 1.27 -13.60 1.65
C ALA A 62 1.49 -13.72 0.14
N LEU A 63 0.43 -14.08 -0.59
CA LEU A 63 0.36 -13.96 -2.03
C LEU A 63 -0.73 -12.98 -2.43
N LEU A 64 -0.48 -12.23 -3.49
CA LEU A 64 -1.48 -11.46 -4.21
C LEU A 64 -1.61 -12.01 -5.63
N GLU A 65 -2.84 -12.24 -6.08
CA GLU A 65 -3.13 -12.54 -7.48
C GLU A 65 -3.93 -11.38 -8.09
N TRP A 66 -3.45 -10.86 -9.22
CA TRP A 66 -4.12 -9.82 -9.98
C TRP A 66 -3.94 -10.07 -11.48
N ASN A 67 -5.04 -10.27 -12.20
CA ASN A 67 -5.00 -10.76 -13.58
C ASN A 67 -4.17 -12.05 -13.66
N ASP A 68 -3.14 -12.06 -14.50
CA ASP A 68 -2.23 -13.20 -14.64
C ASP A 68 -0.92 -13.04 -13.83
N ILE A 69 -0.82 -11.99 -13.00
CA ILE A 69 0.37 -11.70 -12.20
C ILE A 69 0.21 -12.24 -10.78
N THR A 70 1.23 -12.92 -10.31
CA THR A 70 1.33 -13.44 -8.94
C THR A 70 2.48 -12.76 -8.21
N ILE A 71 2.18 -12.21 -7.04
CA ILE A 71 3.15 -11.49 -6.20
C ILE A 71 3.30 -12.25 -4.89
N TYR A 72 4.53 -12.51 -4.50
CA TYR A 72 4.85 -13.09 -3.20
C TYR A 72 5.39 -12.00 -2.28
N ILE A 73 4.89 -11.93 -1.05
CA ILE A 73 5.37 -11.05 0.01
C ILE A 73 6.07 -11.93 1.04
N ASP A 74 7.33 -11.63 1.35
CA ASP A 74 8.16 -12.31 2.35
C ASP A 74 8.05 -13.84 2.29
N PRO A 75 8.42 -14.50 1.17
CA PRO A 75 8.21 -15.93 1.00
C PRO A 75 9.13 -16.76 1.90
N VAL A 76 8.53 -17.40 2.92
CA VAL A 76 9.17 -18.30 3.90
C VAL A 76 8.39 -19.62 3.99
N GLY A 77 8.99 -20.65 4.55
CA GLY A 77 8.34 -21.94 4.83
C GLY A 77 8.62 -23.03 3.80
N GLY A 78 9.61 -22.82 2.90
CA GLY A 78 10.03 -23.80 1.89
C GLY A 78 9.00 -24.03 0.79
N ALA A 79 9.28 -24.90 -0.16
CA ALA A 79 8.40 -25.18 -1.28
C ALA A 79 7.02 -25.73 -0.90
N GLU A 80 6.95 -26.46 0.23
CA GLU A 80 5.69 -27.08 0.67
C GLU A 80 4.65 -26.05 1.10
N ALA A 81 5.06 -24.88 1.65
CA ALA A 81 4.16 -23.80 2.00
C ALA A 81 3.43 -23.20 0.77
N PHE A 82 4.02 -23.35 -0.41
CA PHE A 82 3.51 -22.79 -1.66
C PHE A 82 2.94 -23.86 -2.60
N LYS A 83 2.72 -25.07 -2.11
CA LYS A 83 2.16 -26.17 -2.90
C LYS A 83 0.78 -25.81 -3.43
N GLY A 84 0.61 -25.95 -4.75
CA GLY A 84 -0.63 -25.60 -5.45
C GLY A 84 -0.79 -24.10 -5.76
N GLN A 85 0.15 -23.26 -5.36
CA GLN A 85 0.17 -21.85 -5.72
C GLN A 85 0.82 -21.64 -7.11
N LYS A 86 0.43 -20.55 -7.81
CA LYS A 86 1.10 -20.14 -9.05
C LYS A 86 2.52 -19.66 -8.73
N GLN A 87 3.43 -19.82 -9.70
CA GLN A 87 4.79 -19.28 -9.55
C GLN A 87 4.76 -17.75 -9.50
N PRO A 88 5.69 -17.11 -8.76
CA PRO A 88 5.71 -15.66 -8.65
C PRO A 88 6.26 -15.00 -9.92
N ASP A 89 5.68 -13.87 -10.30
CA ASP A 89 6.22 -12.92 -11.27
C ASP A 89 7.01 -11.81 -10.55
N LEU A 90 6.57 -11.46 -9.35
CA LEU A 90 7.18 -10.45 -8.49
C LEU A 90 7.27 -10.97 -7.06
N ILE A 91 8.40 -10.69 -6.40
CA ILE A 91 8.65 -11.00 -4.99
C ILE A 91 9.00 -9.70 -4.30
N LEU A 92 8.36 -9.39 -3.18
CA LEU A 92 8.71 -8.29 -2.31
C LEU A 92 9.23 -8.85 -0.99
N ILE A 93 10.39 -8.37 -0.54
CA ILE A 93 10.98 -8.77 0.74
C ILE A 93 11.16 -7.52 1.59
N THR A 94 10.59 -7.53 2.79
CA THR A 94 10.51 -6.34 3.65
C THR A 94 11.74 -6.18 4.54
N ASP A 95 12.26 -7.26 5.12
CA ASP A 95 13.34 -7.23 6.11
C ASP A 95 14.31 -8.42 5.98
N ILE A 96 15.43 -8.34 6.70
CA ILE A 96 16.51 -9.34 6.73
C ILE A 96 16.26 -10.49 7.70
N HIS A 97 15.25 -10.43 8.55
CA HIS A 97 14.95 -11.48 9.53
C HIS A 97 14.41 -12.75 8.88
N GLY A 98 14.60 -13.89 9.54
CA GLY A 98 14.32 -15.21 8.96
C GLY A 98 12.83 -15.51 8.73
N ASP A 99 11.93 -14.72 9.27
CA ASP A 99 10.47 -14.76 9.05
C ASP A 99 10.01 -13.87 7.88
N HIS A 100 10.96 -13.15 7.24
CA HIS A 100 10.74 -12.35 6.02
C HIS A 100 11.65 -12.79 4.87
N LEU A 101 12.89 -13.22 5.17
CA LEU A 101 13.89 -13.64 4.20
C LEU A 101 14.32 -15.08 4.43
N SER A 102 14.00 -15.97 3.50
CA SER A 102 14.51 -17.34 3.45
C SER A 102 15.12 -17.63 2.09
N VAL A 103 16.45 -17.64 2.02
CA VAL A 103 17.18 -18.02 0.80
C VAL A 103 16.83 -19.45 0.39
N GLU A 104 16.73 -20.37 1.37
CA GLU A 104 16.32 -21.76 1.12
C GLU A 104 14.95 -21.85 0.43
N THR A 105 13.98 -21.03 0.87
CA THR A 105 12.66 -20.98 0.23
C THR A 105 12.77 -20.44 -1.19
N LEU A 106 13.50 -19.36 -1.41
CA LEU A 106 13.69 -18.77 -2.74
C LEU A 106 14.36 -19.74 -3.73
N GLU A 107 15.34 -20.53 -3.27
CA GLU A 107 16.01 -21.57 -4.06
C GLU A 107 15.10 -22.78 -4.34
N ALA A 108 14.26 -23.17 -3.37
CA ALA A 108 13.30 -24.27 -3.51
C ALA A 108 12.12 -23.95 -4.42
N LEU A 109 11.81 -22.66 -4.60
CA LEU A 109 10.75 -22.18 -5.50
C LEU A 109 11.31 -21.92 -6.91
N ASN A 110 10.49 -22.10 -7.94
CA ASN A 110 10.87 -21.70 -9.29
C ASN A 110 10.70 -20.17 -9.46
N THR A 111 11.71 -19.41 -9.00
CA THR A 111 11.71 -17.94 -9.04
C THR A 111 12.45 -17.36 -10.26
N SER A 112 12.95 -18.18 -11.18
CA SER A 112 13.86 -17.76 -12.27
C SER A 112 13.32 -16.66 -13.18
N LYS A 113 11.98 -16.50 -13.26
CA LYS A 113 11.31 -15.45 -14.05
C LYS A 113 10.89 -14.26 -13.18
N ALA A 114 10.90 -14.41 -11.87
CA ALA A 114 10.46 -13.36 -10.96
C ALA A 114 11.46 -12.21 -10.86
N LYS A 115 10.95 -10.99 -10.67
CA LYS A 115 11.74 -9.89 -10.14
C LYS A 115 11.61 -9.86 -8.63
N ILE A 116 12.68 -9.47 -7.95
CA ILE A 116 12.74 -9.35 -6.49
C ILE A 116 12.97 -7.88 -6.18
N MET A 117 12.02 -7.23 -5.50
CA MET A 117 12.19 -5.88 -4.96
C MET A 117 12.47 -5.99 -3.47
N ALA A 118 13.55 -5.37 -3.03
CA ALA A 118 14.01 -5.49 -1.65
C ALA A 118 14.86 -4.28 -1.24
N PRO A 119 14.98 -3.97 0.07
CA PRO A 119 15.95 -3.00 0.54
C PRO A 119 17.39 -3.51 0.34
N GLN A 120 18.38 -2.60 0.31
CA GLN A 120 19.77 -2.95 0.11
C GLN A 120 20.26 -4.02 1.11
N ALA A 121 19.85 -3.92 2.37
CA ALA A 121 20.25 -4.87 3.41
C ALA A 121 19.78 -6.31 3.14
N VAL A 122 18.67 -6.51 2.46
CA VAL A 122 18.20 -7.82 1.99
C VAL A 122 19.00 -8.24 0.75
N ALA A 123 19.19 -7.34 -0.21
CA ALA A 123 19.97 -7.63 -1.42
C ALA A 123 21.37 -8.12 -1.10
N ASP A 124 22.02 -7.54 -0.09
CA ASP A 124 23.38 -7.91 0.37
C ASP A 124 23.44 -9.32 1.01
N LYS A 125 22.28 -9.90 1.38
CA LYS A 125 22.18 -11.25 1.95
C LYS A 125 21.81 -12.32 0.91
N LEU A 126 21.35 -11.90 -0.25
CA LEU A 126 20.97 -12.83 -1.31
C LEU A 126 22.23 -13.32 -2.06
N PRO A 127 22.30 -14.63 -2.40
CA PRO A 127 23.36 -15.17 -3.24
C PRO A 127 23.45 -14.51 -4.61
N ASP A 128 24.64 -14.48 -5.21
CA ASP A 128 24.95 -13.83 -6.49
C ASP A 128 24.05 -14.29 -7.65
N ASN A 129 23.56 -15.51 -7.62
CA ASN A 129 22.66 -16.05 -8.64
C ASN A 129 21.31 -15.31 -8.71
N PHE A 130 20.91 -14.62 -7.64
CA PHE A 130 19.71 -13.77 -7.65
C PHE A 130 19.96 -12.36 -8.19
N THR A 131 21.23 -11.91 -8.28
CA THR A 131 21.58 -10.53 -8.71
C THR A 131 20.83 -10.04 -9.97
N PRO A 132 20.65 -10.84 -11.05
CA PRO A 132 19.93 -10.39 -12.25
C PRO A 132 18.42 -10.14 -12.03
N GLN A 133 17.86 -10.65 -10.92
CA GLN A 133 16.46 -10.53 -10.59
C GLN A 133 16.18 -9.37 -9.64
N ILE A 134 17.20 -8.86 -8.93
CA ILE A 134 17.04 -7.90 -7.84
C ILE A 134 16.86 -6.48 -8.38
N ASP A 135 15.82 -5.83 -7.90
CA ASP A 135 15.60 -4.40 -7.96
C ASP A 135 15.69 -3.85 -6.53
N VAL A 136 16.78 -3.17 -6.22
CA VAL A 136 16.93 -2.53 -4.90
C VAL A 136 16.04 -1.30 -4.84
N LEU A 137 15.25 -1.21 -3.77
CA LEU A 137 14.46 -0.03 -3.41
C LEU A 137 14.85 0.41 -1.99
N ASN A 138 15.27 1.66 -1.86
CA ASN A 138 15.47 2.29 -0.55
C ASN A 138 14.19 3.00 -0.11
N ASN A 139 14.10 3.36 1.17
CA ASN A 139 12.94 4.09 1.68
C ASN A 139 12.69 5.35 0.84
N GLY A 140 11.47 5.48 0.32
CA GLY A 140 11.02 6.58 -0.54
C GLY A 140 11.21 6.33 -2.05
N ASP A 141 11.90 5.26 -2.45
CA ASP A 141 12.00 4.88 -3.85
C ASP A 141 10.68 4.27 -4.36
N SER A 142 10.49 4.33 -5.67
CA SER A 142 9.40 3.62 -6.35
C SER A 142 9.88 2.98 -7.65
N LYS A 143 9.27 1.86 -8.02
CA LYS A 143 9.58 1.15 -9.26
C LYS A 143 8.36 0.48 -9.84
N GLU A 144 8.26 0.51 -11.18
CA GLU A 144 7.21 -0.21 -11.88
C GLU A 144 7.71 -1.55 -12.44
N ARG A 145 6.89 -2.60 -12.26
CA ARG A 145 7.00 -3.89 -12.92
C ARG A 145 5.61 -4.44 -13.23
N TYR A 146 5.43 -4.96 -14.43
CA TYR A 146 4.18 -5.62 -14.85
C TYR A 146 2.92 -4.74 -14.74
N GLY A 147 3.06 -3.41 -14.88
CA GLY A 147 1.96 -2.45 -14.69
C GLY A 147 1.61 -2.19 -13.22
N ILE A 148 2.47 -2.61 -12.29
CA ILE A 148 2.35 -2.41 -10.84
C ILE A 148 3.45 -1.45 -10.41
N THR A 149 3.08 -0.33 -9.81
CA THR A 149 4.05 0.57 -9.17
C THR A 149 4.18 0.19 -7.69
N VAL A 150 5.39 -0.13 -7.27
CA VAL A 150 5.74 -0.43 -5.87
C VAL A 150 6.47 0.76 -5.28
N GLU A 151 5.94 1.31 -4.18
CA GLU A 151 6.53 2.40 -3.40
C GLU A 151 7.14 1.80 -2.12
N ALA A 152 8.41 2.07 -1.83
CA ALA A 152 9.07 1.64 -0.61
C ALA A 152 8.82 2.65 0.51
N ILE A 153 8.08 2.23 1.54
CA ILE A 153 7.75 3.03 2.71
C ILE A 153 8.78 2.71 3.81
N PRO A 154 9.26 3.68 4.59
CA PRO A 154 10.08 3.39 5.76
C PRO A 154 9.43 2.36 6.69
N MET A 155 10.27 1.51 7.30
CA MET A 155 9.90 0.48 8.26
C MET A 155 10.91 0.49 9.38
N TYR A 156 10.50 0.83 10.62
CA TYR A 156 11.39 0.90 11.78
C TYR A 156 10.64 1.00 13.10
N ASN A 157 11.37 0.82 14.21
CA ASN A 157 10.84 0.96 15.55
C ASN A 157 11.14 2.33 16.16
N LEU A 158 10.26 2.77 17.07
CA LEU A 158 10.34 4.04 17.79
C LEU A 158 10.73 3.85 19.26
N ARG A 159 10.25 2.76 19.92
CA ARG A 159 10.51 2.48 21.34
C ARG A 159 11.98 2.14 21.54
N GLU A 160 12.61 2.74 22.54
CA GLU A 160 14.05 2.60 22.83
C GLU A 160 14.48 1.14 22.98
N GLU A 161 13.71 0.32 23.71
CA GLU A 161 13.97 -1.09 23.92
C GLU A 161 13.82 -1.95 22.65
N ALA A 162 13.08 -1.45 21.64
CA ALA A 162 12.79 -2.15 20.40
C ALA A 162 13.62 -1.68 19.19
N LEU A 163 14.37 -0.56 19.30
CA LEU A 163 15.16 0.01 18.19
C LEU A 163 16.10 -1.02 17.53
N LYS A 164 16.69 -1.90 18.35
CA LYS A 164 17.64 -2.94 17.90
C LYS A 164 17.01 -3.97 16.97
N PHE A 165 15.68 -4.14 16.98
CA PHE A 165 15.02 -5.12 16.14
C PHE A 165 14.85 -4.59 14.71
N HIS A 166 14.42 -3.33 14.56
CA HIS A 166 14.14 -2.73 13.25
C HIS A 166 14.68 -1.30 13.19
N GLU A 167 15.91 -1.18 12.66
CA GLU A 167 16.60 0.09 12.51
C GLU A 167 16.05 0.88 11.32
N LYS A 168 15.91 2.19 11.46
CA LYS A 168 15.45 3.07 10.38
C LYS A 168 16.37 2.98 9.16
N GLY A 169 15.81 2.75 7.98
CA GLY A 169 16.52 2.68 6.71
C GLY A 169 17.00 1.27 6.33
N ARG A 170 16.83 0.25 7.20
CA ARG A 170 17.24 -1.13 6.90
C ARG A 170 16.19 -1.89 6.10
N GLY A 171 14.93 -1.76 6.45
CA GLY A 171 13.81 -2.46 5.84
C GLY A 171 12.82 -1.55 5.13
N ASN A 172 11.87 -2.15 4.41
CA ASN A 172 10.78 -1.47 3.73
C ASN A 172 9.42 -2.06 4.09
N GLY A 173 8.44 -1.22 4.39
CA GLY A 173 7.07 -1.50 4.02
C GLY A 173 6.86 -1.20 2.53
N TYR A 174 5.75 -1.66 1.95
CA TYR A 174 5.47 -1.44 0.53
C TYR A 174 4.04 -0.98 0.30
N VAL A 175 3.85 0.01 -0.59
CA VAL A 175 2.55 0.30 -1.20
C VAL A 175 2.58 -0.13 -2.66
N LEU A 176 1.68 -1.06 -3.01
CA LEU A 176 1.49 -1.53 -4.38
C LEU A 176 0.31 -0.79 -5.01
N ASN A 177 0.56 -0.08 -6.11
CA ASN A 177 -0.49 0.51 -6.93
C ASN A 177 -0.80 -0.43 -8.10
N MET A 178 -1.91 -1.15 -8.01
CA MET A 178 -2.30 -2.16 -9.00
C MET A 178 -3.82 -2.24 -9.14
N GLY A 179 -4.33 -2.40 -10.36
CA GLY A 179 -5.75 -2.54 -10.61
C GLY A 179 -6.63 -1.36 -10.15
N GLY A 180 -6.04 -0.17 -9.97
CA GLY A 180 -6.73 0.99 -9.42
C GLY A 180 -6.85 0.98 -7.90
N GLN A 181 -6.22 0.02 -7.21
CA GLN A 181 -6.14 -0.10 -5.76
C GLN A 181 -4.75 0.25 -5.25
N ARG A 182 -4.67 0.76 -4.01
CA ARG A 182 -3.44 0.97 -3.25
C ARG A 182 -3.41 -0.01 -2.08
N ILE A 183 -2.44 -0.91 -2.08
CA ILE A 183 -2.33 -2.00 -1.10
C ILE A 183 -1.03 -1.82 -0.31
N TYR A 184 -1.14 -1.64 1.00
CA TYR A 184 -0.02 -1.40 1.90
C TYR A 184 0.31 -2.65 2.72
N PHE A 185 1.58 -3.05 2.73
CA PHE A 185 2.16 -4.01 3.68
C PHE A 185 3.14 -3.26 4.57
N SER A 186 2.93 -3.33 5.87
CA SER A 186 3.75 -2.56 6.83
C SER A 186 5.18 -3.06 6.94
N GLY A 187 5.42 -4.36 6.72
CA GLY A 187 6.62 -5.01 7.23
C GLY A 187 6.64 -4.92 8.77
N ASP A 188 7.83 -5.10 9.36
CA ASP A 188 8.02 -5.05 10.80
C ASP A 188 8.33 -3.64 11.29
N THR A 189 7.29 -2.90 11.61
CA THR A 189 7.39 -1.50 12.02
C THR A 189 6.57 -1.20 13.28
N GLU A 190 6.90 -0.12 13.97
CA GLU A 190 5.95 0.56 14.84
C GLU A 190 5.12 1.58 14.04
N ASP A 191 4.23 2.27 14.71
CA ASP A 191 3.28 3.24 14.17
C ASP A 191 3.92 4.58 13.77
N ILE A 192 4.95 4.49 12.95
CA ILE A 192 5.81 5.58 12.50
C ILE A 192 5.05 6.71 11.77
N PRO A 193 5.58 7.94 11.77
CA PRO A 193 4.93 9.07 11.10
C PRO A 193 4.67 8.83 9.60
N GLU A 194 5.56 8.13 8.91
CA GLU A 194 5.43 7.81 7.48
C GLU A 194 4.24 6.87 7.22
N MET A 195 3.98 5.88 8.10
CA MET A 195 2.78 5.03 8.05
C MET A 195 1.51 5.84 8.32
N ARG A 196 1.50 6.68 9.37
CA ARG A 196 0.37 7.52 9.73
C ARG A 196 0.02 8.55 8.64
N ALA A 197 1.01 8.97 7.84
CA ALA A 197 0.85 9.92 6.73
C ALA A 197 0.30 9.30 5.43
N LEU A 198 0.15 7.98 5.33
CA LEU A 198 -0.37 7.30 4.15
C LEU A 198 -1.75 7.83 3.74
N LYS A 199 -2.04 7.83 2.44
CA LYS A 199 -3.33 8.33 1.91
C LYS A 199 -3.88 7.37 0.86
N ASN A 200 -5.22 7.33 0.79
CA ASN A 200 -5.96 6.59 -0.23
C ASN A 200 -5.59 5.09 -0.27
N ILE A 201 -5.40 4.48 0.88
CA ILE A 201 -5.11 3.05 0.99
C ILE A 201 -6.43 2.26 0.92
N ASP A 202 -6.51 1.32 -0.01
CA ASP A 202 -7.67 0.44 -0.14
C ASP A 202 -7.57 -0.75 0.80
N LYS A 203 -6.40 -1.40 0.86
CA LYS A 203 -6.12 -2.54 1.74
C LYS A 203 -4.81 -2.30 2.50
N ALA A 204 -4.80 -2.47 3.82
CA ALA A 204 -3.61 -2.33 4.65
C ALA A 204 -3.36 -3.61 5.47
N PHE A 205 -2.17 -4.17 5.35
CA PHE A 205 -1.69 -5.28 6.16
C PHE A 205 -0.78 -4.71 7.24
N VAL A 206 -1.19 -4.82 8.51
CA VAL A 206 -0.56 -4.15 9.64
C VAL A 206 -0.09 -5.17 10.68
N CYS A 207 1.21 -5.17 10.96
CA CYS A 207 1.84 -6.04 11.94
C CYS A 207 1.52 -5.59 13.38
N MET A 208 1.59 -6.53 14.32
CA MET A 208 1.46 -6.24 15.76
C MET A 208 2.06 -7.36 16.62
N ASN A 209 3.34 -7.70 16.37
CA ASN A 209 4.04 -8.82 17.03
C ASN A 209 4.95 -8.34 18.17
N LEU A 210 4.39 -8.18 19.38
CA LEU A 210 5.21 -7.82 20.55
C LEU A 210 6.19 -8.96 20.93
N PRO A 211 7.38 -8.61 21.43
CA PRO A 211 7.90 -7.26 21.75
C PRO A 211 8.59 -6.56 20.57
N TYR A 212 8.51 -7.10 19.38
CA TYR A 212 9.32 -6.74 18.21
C TYR A 212 8.79 -5.51 17.49
N THR A 213 7.48 -5.33 17.43
CA THR A 213 6.81 -4.20 16.77
C THR A 213 5.79 -3.54 17.71
N MET A 214 4.67 -3.07 17.21
CA MET A 214 3.68 -2.30 17.95
C MET A 214 2.63 -3.15 18.67
N THR A 215 1.93 -2.53 19.61
CA THR A 215 0.75 -3.11 20.28
C THR A 215 -0.48 -3.07 19.38
N PRO A 216 -1.53 -3.88 19.66
CA PRO A 216 -2.84 -3.72 19.01
C PRO A 216 -3.41 -2.30 19.13
N GLY A 217 -3.18 -1.62 20.27
CA GLY A 217 -3.59 -0.23 20.49
C GLY A 217 -2.89 0.74 19.55
N SER A 218 -1.54 0.71 19.50
CA SER A 218 -0.76 1.58 18.59
C SER A 218 -1.08 1.30 17.11
N ALA A 219 -1.27 0.03 16.74
CA ALA A 219 -1.71 -0.35 15.40
C ALA A 219 -3.09 0.24 15.07
N ALA A 220 -4.04 0.17 15.99
CA ALA A 220 -5.38 0.75 15.80
C ALA A 220 -5.33 2.28 15.68
N GLU A 221 -4.54 2.97 16.52
CA GLU A 221 -4.36 4.42 16.44
C GLU A 221 -3.82 4.86 15.07
N SER A 222 -2.78 4.19 14.56
CA SER A 222 -2.24 4.50 13.25
C SER A 222 -3.27 4.27 12.13
N VAL A 223 -4.01 3.15 12.17
CA VAL A 223 -5.07 2.84 11.21
C VAL A 223 -6.18 3.90 11.20
N LEU A 224 -6.58 4.39 12.38
CA LEU A 224 -7.57 5.46 12.51
C LEU A 224 -7.07 6.80 11.96
N GLU A 225 -5.75 7.02 11.87
CA GLU A 225 -5.17 8.23 11.31
C GLU A 225 -5.06 8.17 9.77
N PHE A 226 -4.51 7.10 9.18
CA PHE A 226 -4.38 6.99 7.72
C PHE A 226 -5.62 6.43 7.01
N LYS A 227 -6.59 5.85 7.73
CA LYS A 227 -7.94 5.48 7.31
C LYS A 227 -7.99 4.66 6.02
N PRO A 228 -7.49 3.42 6.00
CA PRO A 228 -7.65 2.53 4.86
C PRO A 228 -9.12 2.12 4.74
N LYS A 229 -9.57 1.66 3.56
CA LYS A 229 -10.91 1.08 3.41
C LYS A 229 -11.03 -0.25 4.13
N GLN A 230 -9.98 -1.08 4.01
CA GLN A 230 -9.89 -2.39 4.67
C GLN A 230 -8.55 -2.49 5.40
N VAL A 231 -8.56 -3.09 6.58
CA VAL A 231 -7.34 -3.42 7.31
C VAL A 231 -7.30 -4.89 7.70
N TYR A 232 -6.15 -5.50 7.52
CA TYR A 232 -5.85 -6.90 7.75
C TYR A 232 -4.79 -6.99 8.85
N PRO A 233 -5.14 -7.37 10.09
CA PRO A 233 -4.13 -7.73 11.06
C PRO A 233 -3.36 -8.96 10.56
N TYR A 234 -2.04 -8.84 10.43
CA TYR A 234 -1.15 -9.91 10.03
C TYR A 234 0.10 -9.86 10.89
N HIS A 235 0.97 -10.86 10.82
CA HIS A 235 2.23 -10.90 11.57
C HIS A 235 2.02 -10.51 13.06
N TYR A 236 1.07 -11.17 13.73
CA TYR A 236 0.72 -10.85 15.11
C TYR A 236 1.17 -11.91 16.14
N ARG A 237 1.97 -12.91 15.72
CA ARG A 237 2.62 -13.87 16.64
C ARG A 237 3.90 -13.25 17.17
N GLY A 238 3.90 -12.92 18.46
CA GLY A 238 5.04 -12.40 19.19
C GLY A 238 5.60 -13.40 20.21
N ARG A 239 6.04 -12.88 21.35
CA ARG A 239 6.46 -13.67 22.50
C ARG A 239 5.93 -13.02 23.78
N PRO A 240 5.37 -13.81 24.75
CA PRO A 240 5.25 -15.28 24.70
C PRO A 240 4.14 -15.80 23.77
N ASP A 241 3.16 -14.95 23.40
CA ASP A 241 1.92 -15.34 22.74
C ASP A 241 1.63 -14.48 21.48
N VAL A 242 0.44 -14.67 20.91
CA VAL A 242 -0.12 -13.83 19.85
C VAL A 242 -0.74 -12.55 20.42
N SER A 243 -0.67 -11.46 19.68
CA SER A 243 -1.35 -10.22 20.04
C SER A 243 -2.87 -10.36 19.90
N ASP A 244 -3.63 -9.63 20.73
CA ASP A 244 -5.09 -9.65 20.74
C ASP A 244 -5.67 -8.90 19.52
N VAL A 245 -5.89 -9.62 18.42
CA VAL A 245 -6.50 -9.06 17.19
C VAL A 245 -7.99 -8.74 17.37
N ALA A 246 -8.66 -9.31 18.39
CA ALA A 246 -10.04 -8.95 18.71
C ALA A 246 -10.10 -7.57 19.38
N GLU A 247 -9.14 -7.25 20.25
CA GLU A 247 -8.96 -5.91 20.79
C GLU A 247 -8.68 -4.90 19.67
N PHE A 248 -7.74 -5.19 18.77
CA PHE A 248 -7.47 -4.35 17.62
C PHE A 248 -8.74 -4.03 16.82
N ARG A 249 -9.52 -5.06 16.45
CA ARG A 249 -10.81 -4.88 15.75
C ARG A 249 -11.78 -4.00 16.52
N LYS A 250 -11.90 -4.21 17.82
CA LYS A 250 -12.79 -3.42 18.69
C LYS A 250 -12.40 -1.95 18.69
N LEU A 251 -11.10 -1.64 18.80
CA LEU A 251 -10.58 -0.28 18.82
C LEU A 251 -10.81 0.43 17.48
N VAL A 252 -10.49 -0.24 16.35
CA VAL A 252 -10.71 0.32 15.01
C VAL A 252 -12.20 0.59 14.77
N ASN A 253 -13.08 -0.39 15.03
CA ASN A 253 -14.52 -0.25 14.80
C ASN A 253 -15.16 0.81 15.72
N PHE A 254 -14.63 0.99 16.95
CA PHE A 254 -15.09 2.04 17.84
C PHE A 254 -14.69 3.43 17.34
N GLY A 255 -13.46 3.57 16.82
CA GLY A 255 -12.94 4.85 16.33
C GLY A 255 -13.48 5.24 14.95
N ASN A 256 -13.64 4.28 14.06
CA ASN A 256 -14.21 4.47 12.71
C ASN A 256 -14.85 3.19 12.16
N PRO A 257 -16.18 3.05 12.23
CA PRO A 257 -16.88 1.84 11.75
C PRO A 257 -16.89 1.67 10.21
N GLU A 258 -16.44 2.68 9.46
CA GLU A 258 -16.31 2.59 7.99
C GLU A 258 -15.07 1.82 7.56
N ILE A 259 -14.10 1.62 8.47
CA ILE A 259 -12.91 0.80 8.19
C ILE A 259 -13.27 -0.66 8.40
N GLU A 260 -13.26 -1.44 7.35
CA GLU A 260 -13.50 -2.88 7.43
C GLU A 260 -12.26 -3.60 7.99
N VAL A 261 -12.39 -4.27 9.14
CA VAL A 261 -11.34 -5.12 9.71
C VAL A 261 -11.55 -6.56 9.24
N VAL A 262 -10.69 -7.02 8.34
CA VAL A 262 -10.75 -8.35 7.73
C VAL A 262 -9.76 -9.29 8.40
N GLN A 263 -10.25 -10.35 9.05
CA GLN A 263 -9.41 -11.36 9.67
C GLN A 263 -9.23 -12.53 8.72
N LEU A 264 -7.97 -12.76 8.30
CA LEU A 264 -7.56 -13.95 7.56
C LEU A 264 -6.90 -14.97 8.50
N ASP A 265 -6.84 -16.23 8.06
CA ASP A 265 -6.14 -17.29 8.78
C ASP A 265 -4.64 -17.27 8.44
N TRP A 266 -3.86 -16.58 9.30
CA TRP A 266 -2.40 -16.47 9.17
C TRP A 266 -1.63 -17.62 9.85
N TYR A 267 -2.33 -18.47 10.59
CA TYR A 267 -1.72 -19.56 11.36
C TYR A 267 -2.55 -20.84 11.24
N PRO A 268 -2.65 -21.40 10.01
CA PRO A 268 -3.53 -22.56 9.76
C PRO A 268 -3.12 -23.83 10.51
N LYS A 269 -1.89 -23.87 11.01
CA LYS A 269 -1.38 -25.03 11.77
C LYS A 269 -1.52 -24.88 13.28
N ASN A 270 -1.91 -23.68 13.79
CA ASN A 270 -2.04 -23.39 15.23
C ASN A 270 -0.80 -23.83 16.05
N ASP A 271 0.39 -23.45 15.60
CA ASP A 271 1.68 -23.86 16.20
C ASP A 271 2.18 -22.87 17.27
N PHE A 272 1.27 -22.37 18.16
CA PHE A 272 1.61 -21.46 19.27
C PHE A 272 0.86 -21.79 20.56
#